data_dc690ed8435d4d2b5cdb723b9311fe87
#
_entry.id   dc690ed8435d4d2b5cdb723b9311fe87
#
_cell.length_a   1.000
_cell.length_b   1.000
_cell.length_c   1.000
_cell.angle_alpha   90.00
_cell.angle_beta   90.00
_cell.angle_gamma   90.00
#
_symmetry.space_group_name_H-M   'P 1'
#
loop_
_entity.id
_entity.type
_entity.pdbx_description
1 polymer ?
#
loop_
_entity_poly.entity_id
_entity_poly.type
_entity_poly.pdbx_seq_one_letter_code
_entity_poly.pdbx_strand_id
1 'polypeptide(L)' 'MKFDNYMILDFPSKSSNEAFARSAVACFAAQMDPTLEELGDIRTAVSEAVTNCIVHAYGDTTGKIYISAELNDDNTIKIK' A
#
# COMPACT_ATOMS: atom_id res chain seq x y z
N MET A 1 11.69 0.77 22.05
CA MET A 1 12.61 0.56 20.92
C MET A 1 12.15 1.36 19.73
N LYS A 2 13.05 2.10 19.14
CA LYS A 2 12.75 2.78 17.89
C LYS A 2 12.66 1.77 16.78
N PHE A 3 11.66 1.94 15.93
CA PHE A 3 11.48 1.09 14.78
C PHE A 3 11.21 1.96 13.56
N ASP A 4 12.22 2.10 12.73
CA ASP A 4 12.13 2.86 11.49
C ASP A 4 12.40 1.93 10.33
N ASN A 5 11.45 1.84 9.43
CA ASN A 5 11.62 1.03 8.24
C ASN A 5 10.76 1.63 7.13
N TYR A 6 11.06 1.28 5.90
CA TYR A 6 10.28 1.78 4.78
C TYR A 6 10.32 0.80 3.62
N MET A 7 9.35 0.93 2.74
CA MET A 7 9.36 0.23 1.46
C MET A 7 8.86 1.16 0.37
N ILE A 8 9.29 0.90 -0.84
CA ILE A 8 8.82 1.60 -2.03
C ILE A 8 8.45 0.55 -3.05
N LEU A 9 7.25 0.70 -3.63
CA LEU A 9 6.82 -0.11 -4.76
C LEU A 9 6.54 0.81 -5.92
N ASP A 10 6.92 0.42 -7.12
CA ASP A 10 6.35 1.02 -8.31
C ASP A 10 5.98 -0.07 -9.30
N PHE A 11 4.90 0.15 -10.04
CA PHE A 11 4.39 -0.87 -10.95
C PHE A 11 3.44 -0.22 -11.97
N PRO A 12 3.26 -0.88 -13.12
CA PRO A 12 2.29 -0.39 -14.10
C PRO A 12 0.87 -0.39 -13.52
N SER A 13 0.06 0.56 -13.95
CA SER A 13 -1.31 0.73 -13.47
C SER A 13 -2.26 -0.30 -14.09
N LYS A 14 -1.94 -1.57 -13.90
CA LYS A 14 -2.75 -2.69 -14.36
C LYS A 14 -3.55 -3.26 -13.21
N SER A 15 -4.80 -3.63 -13.47
CA SER A 15 -5.68 -4.16 -12.42
C SER A 15 -5.12 -5.42 -11.78
N SER A 16 -4.33 -6.20 -12.50
CA SER A 16 -3.68 -7.39 -11.95
C SER A 16 -2.69 -7.07 -10.84
N ASN A 17 -2.20 -5.83 -10.78
CA ASN A 17 -1.24 -5.42 -9.74
C ASN A 17 -1.88 -4.93 -8.46
N GLU A 18 -3.20 -4.78 -8.44
CA GLU A 18 -3.90 -4.33 -7.24
C GLU A 18 -3.77 -5.34 -6.10
N ALA A 19 -3.97 -6.62 -6.38
CA ALA A 19 -3.83 -7.66 -5.36
C ALA A 19 -2.38 -7.75 -4.83
N PHE A 20 -1.41 -7.61 -5.73
CA PHE A 20 -0.01 -7.60 -5.34
C PHE A 20 0.28 -6.43 -4.40
N ALA A 21 -0.18 -5.24 -4.76
CA ALA A 21 0.10 -4.04 -3.97
C ALA A 21 -0.48 -4.14 -2.56
N ARG A 22 -1.75 -4.56 -2.43
CA ARG A 22 -2.37 -4.66 -1.11
C ARG A 22 -1.71 -5.73 -0.25
N SER A 23 -1.28 -6.83 -0.86
CA SER A 23 -0.60 -7.89 -0.12
C SER A 23 0.79 -7.46 0.34
N ALA A 24 1.53 -6.76 -0.52
CA ALA A 24 2.86 -6.27 -0.18
C ALA A 24 2.81 -5.26 0.96
N VAL A 25 1.88 -4.32 0.92
CA VAL A 25 1.74 -3.31 1.98
C VAL A 25 1.28 -3.97 3.28
N ALA A 26 0.35 -4.92 3.22
CA ALA A 26 -0.11 -5.62 4.41
C ALA A 26 1.02 -6.44 5.05
N CYS A 27 1.83 -7.12 4.24
CA CYS A 27 2.99 -7.84 4.72
C CYS A 27 3.98 -6.93 5.43
N PHE A 28 4.23 -5.77 4.83
CA PHE A 28 5.13 -4.77 5.43
C PHE A 28 4.56 -4.27 6.76
N ALA A 29 3.28 -3.95 6.80
CA ALA A 29 2.62 -3.44 8.00
C ALA A 29 2.55 -4.49 9.12
N ALA A 30 2.63 -5.77 8.78
CA ALA A 30 2.60 -6.84 9.77
C ALA A 30 3.76 -6.76 10.76
N GLN A 31 4.82 -6.04 10.42
CA GLN A 31 5.95 -5.82 11.33
C GLN A 31 5.55 -5.06 12.60
N MET A 32 4.44 -4.33 12.55
CA MET A 32 3.93 -3.57 13.69
C MET A 32 3.01 -4.39 14.58
N ASP A 33 2.86 -5.67 14.28
CA ASP A 33 2.01 -6.59 15.03
C ASP A 33 0.55 -6.08 15.14
N PRO A 34 -0.06 -5.70 14.00
CA PRO A 34 -1.43 -5.19 14.01
C PRO A 34 -2.45 -6.30 14.23
N THR A 35 -3.66 -5.91 14.61
CA THR A 35 -4.77 -6.86 14.68
C THR A 35 -5.19 -7.25 13.26
N LEU A 36 -5.98 -8.33 13.15
CA LEU A 36 -6.53 -8.74 11.86
C LEU A 36 -7.44 -7.66 11.28
N GLU A 37 -8.17 -6.96 12.13
CA GLU A 37 -9.02 -5.85 11.69
C GLU A 37 -8.19 -4.71 11.11
N GLU A 38 -7.10 -4.36 11.78
CA GLU A 38 -6.19 -3.31 11.29
C GLU A 38 -5.55 -3.68 9.97
N LEU A 39 -5.14 -4.94 9.80
CA LEU A 39 -4.61 -5.43 8.52
C LEU A 39 -5.66 -5.35 7.42
N GLY A 40 -6.89 -5.71 7.74
CA GLY A 40 -8.01 -5.61 6.79
C GLY A 40 -8.24 -4.19 6.33
N ASP A 41 -8.18 -3.23 7.26
CA ASP A 41 -8.34 -1.81 6.94
C ASP A 41 -7.22 -1.32 6.03
N ILE A 42 -5.99 -1.74 6.28
CA ILE A 42 -4.84 -1.38 5.45
C ILE A 42 -5.03 -1.92 4.03
N ARG A 43 -5.41 -3.18 3.90
CA ARG A 43 -5.66 -3.81 2.61
C ARG A 43 -6.74 -3.07 1.83
N THR A 44 -7.82 -2.72 2.51
CA THR A 44 -8.94 -1.99 1.89
C THR A 44 -8.48 -0.63 1.40
N ALA A 45 -7.74 0.10 2.22
CA ALA A 45 -7.25 1.43 1.88
C ALA A 45 -6.33 1.38 0.66
N VAL A 46 -5.41 0.40 0.61
CA VAL A 46 -4.52 0.24 -0.53
C VAL A 46 -5.29 -0.13 -1.79
N SER A 47 -6.24 -1.06 -1.69
CA SER A 47 -7.06 -1.46 -2.83
C SER A 47 -7.83 -0.29 -3.42
N GLU A 48 -8.43 0.54 -2.56
CA GLU A 48 -9.16 1.71 -3.03
C GLU A 48 -8.23 2.72 -3.69
N ALA A 49 -7.07 2.99 -3.11
CA ALA A 49 -6.12 3.94 -3.66
C ALA A 49 -5.60 3.47 -5.02
N VAL A 50 -5.25 2.20 -5.16
CA VAL A 50 -4.75 1.64 -6.42
C VAL A 50 -5.84 1.65 -7.47
N THR A 51 -7.06 1.22 -7.12
CA THR A 51 -8.19 1.22 -8.04
C THR A 51 -8.47 2.64 -8.54
N ASN A 52 -8.47 3.63 -7.65
CA ASN A 52 -8.66 5.02 -8.03
C ASN A 52 -7.60 5.50 -9.02
N CYS A 53 -6.34 5.13 -8.79
CA CYS A 53 -5.27 5.48 -9.73
C CYS A 53 -5.49 4.84 -11.09
N ILE A 54 -5.87 3.57 -11.14
CA ILE A 54 -6.09 2.86 -12.40
C ILE A 54 -7.24 3.48 -13.17
N VAL A 55 -8.36 3.73 -12.49
CA VAL A 55 -9.59 4.17 -13.16
C VAL A 55 -9.58 5.66 -13.46
N HIS A 56 -9.16 6.48 -12.50
CA HIS A 56 -9.33 7.94 -12.58
C HIS A 56 -8.10 8.69 -13.04
N ALA A 57 -6.91 8.20 -12.73
CA ALA A 57 -5.69 8.90 -13.12
C ALA A 57 -5.23 8.51 -14.53
N TYR A 58 -5.38 7.26 -14.92
CA TYR A 58 -4.87 6.77 -16.18
C TYR A 58 -5.94 6.35 -17.19
N GLY A 59 -7.12 5.93 -16.69
CA GLY A 59 -8.21 5.55 -17.57
C GLY A 59 -7.83 4.47 -18.58
N ASP A 60 -7.84 4.81 -19.87
CA ASP A 60 -7.55 3.87 -20.94
C ASP A 60 -6.05 3.65 -21.19
N THR A 61 -5.20 4.44 -20.50
CA THR A 61 -3.75 4.32 -20.67
C THR A 61 -3.15 3.63 -19.47
N THR A 62 -1.95 3.08 -19.67
CA THR A 62 -1.19 2.48 -18.55
C THR A 62 -0.11 3.46 -18.13
N GLY A 63 -0.17 3.86 -16.88
CA GLY A 63 0.87 4.68 -16.28
C GLY A 63 1.63 3.91 -15.22
N LYS A 64 2.24 4.61 -14.31
CA LYS A 64 3.00 4.01 -13.20
C LYS A 64 2.40 4.47 -11.88
N ILE A 65 2.25 3.53 -10.97
CA ILE A 65 1.78 3.79 -9.62
C ILE A 65 2.95 3.63 -8.66
N TYR A 66 3.08 4.58 -7.75
CA TYR A 66 4.10 4.55 -6.70
C TYR A 66 3.40 4.42 -5.36
N ILE A 67 3.88 3.51 -4.55
CA ILE A 67 3.43 3.40 -3.17
C ILE A 67 4.67 3.41 -2.29
N SER A 68 4.68 4.29 -1.29
CA SER A 68 5.70 4.24 -0.25
C SER A 68 5.03 4.04 1.09
N ALA A 69 5.61 3.21 1.92
CA ALA A 69 5.12 2.97 3.27
C ALA A 69 6.27 3.13 4.24
N GLU A 70 6.00 3.76 5.36
CA GLU A 70 6.99 3.99 6.40
C GLU A 70 6.43 3.55 7.74
N LEU A 71 7.28 2.91 8.52
CA LEU A 71 6.98 2.61 9.92
C LEU A 71 7.79 3.54 10.79
N ASN A 72 7.12 4.19 11.72
CA ASN A 72 7.75 5.13 12.64
C ASN A 72 7.69 4.58 14.06
N ASP A 73 8.52 5.14 14.93
CA ASP A 73 8.57 4.71 16.33
C ASP A 73 7.32 5.08 17.13
N ASP A 74 6.40 5.85 16.56
CA ASP A 74 5.10 6.15 17.16
C ASP A 74 3.99 5.22 16.68
N ASN A 75 4.35 4.12 16.01
CA ASN A 75 3.41 3.11 15.50
C ASN A 75 2.49 3.64 14.40
N THR A 76 2.96 4.58 13.61
CA THR A 76 2.18 5.02 12.45
C THR A 76 2.73 4.41 11.18
N ILE A 77 1.82 4.23 10.22
CA ILE A 77 2.18 3.83 8.87
C ILE A 77 1.69 4.91 7.92
N LYS A 78 2.56 5.37 7.04
CA LYS A 78 2.21 6.34 6.01
C LYS A 78 2.26 5.67 4.66
N ILE A 79 1.22 5.88 3.86
CA ILE A 79 1.13 5.33 2.51
C ILE A 79 0.94 6.50 1.54
N LYS A 80 1.76 6.55 0.51
CA LYS A 80 1.70 7.63 -0.49
C LYS A 80 1.70 7.07 -1.89
#